data_dbe844cdb605a3bff0fa19bcba126984
#
_entry.id   dbe844cdb605a3bff0fa19bcba126984
#
_cell.length_a   1.000
_cell.length_b   1.000
_cell.length_c   1.000
_cell.angle_alpha   90.00
_cell.angle_beta   90.00
_cell.angle_gamma   90.00
#
_symmetry.space_group_name_H-M   'P 1'
#
loop_
_entity.id
_entity.type
_entity.pdbx_description
1 polymer ?
#
loop_
_entity_poly.entity_id
_entity_poly.type
_entity_poly.pdbx_seq_one_letter_code
_entity_poly.pdbx_strand_id
1 'polypeptide(L)'
;MSFSHNSRRADAFTREYILQSLRAGNFVLSALPFTYSLFGLEIHCNRPIPEISAVRVQNPIFPLPETSARRGKIVEINLEASPHDAGLIETADEEPSYISDYKDSQGEPALRIWQIDGGDFLRLDYFDGTKFWLDRDGTQVWGTWPASLTIEDAATYLLGPVLGLMLRLRGVTCLHASAVSLGDNVVAFVGSEGAGKSTTAAALAQQGCAVVSDDVVALEEVAGSVRVYPAYPYLCLWPESVEAIYGAAGSLPRFSQNYEKRCLSLERQRLRFETRKLPLKAIYILGERRSDPAPIIQEIPAQKRLLALVANTFATNVLGPATRAKEFETLGRLLPCVRVREVFAHTDPLRLPDLCRLIREDVWQTDDSRPALPPGLPQ
;
A
#
# COMPACT_ATOMS: atom_id res chain seq x y z
N MET A 1 14.74 38.45 -35.63
CA MET A 1 13.40 37.85 -35.46
C MET A 1 13.36 36.54 -36.24
N SER A 2 13.76 35.41 -35.65
CA SER A 2 13.64 34.09 -36.30
C SER A 2 14.07 32.94 -35.37
N PHE A 3 13.64 32.93 -34.11
CA PHE A 3 13.95 31.79 -33.17
C PHE A 3 12.73 31.16 -32.52
N SER A 4 11.49 31.61 -32.82
CA SER A 4 10.30 31.14 -32.12
C SER A 4 9.47 30.08 -32.88
N HIS A 5 9.84 29.70 -34.11
CA HIS A 5 9.05 28.74 -34.92
C HIS A 5 9.53 27.30 -34.86
N ASN A 6 10.76 27.04 -34.39
CA ASN A 6 11.32 25.68 -34.36
C ASN A 6 10.98 24.92 -33.07
N SER A 7 10.75 25.59 -31.95
CA SER A 7 10.39 24.93 -30.70
C SER A 7 8.99 24.33 -30.75
N ARG A 8 8.00 25.03 -31.29
CA ARG A 8 6.60 24.55 -31.41
C ARG A 8 6.42 23.35 -32.34
N ARG A 9 7.26 23.19 -33.37
CA ARG A 9 7.23 22.01 -34.24
C ARG A 9 7.88 20.78 -33.61
N ALA A 10 8.92 20.95 -32.81
CA ALA A 10 9.54 19.85 -32.06
C ALA A 10 8.56 19.32 -30.98
N ASP A 11 7.88 20.23 -30.28
CA ASP A 11 6.90 19.87 -29.26
C ASP A 11 5.68 19.13 -29.83
N ALA A 12 5.17 19.56 -31.02
CA ALA A 12 4.04 18.90 -31.68
C ALA A 12 4.39 17.49 -32.19
N PHE A 13 5.60 17.28 -32.69
CA PHE A 13 6.06 15.98 -33.19
C PHE A 13 6.29 15.00 -32.02
N THR A 14 6.84 15.47 -30.93
CA THR A 14 7.04 14.70 -29.70
C THR A 14 5.69 14.29 -29.10
N ARG A 15 4.73 15.23 -29.09
CA ARG A 15 3.35 15.00 -28.61
C ARG A 15 2.61 13.93 -29.42
N GLU A 16 2.66 14.02 -30.76
CA GLU A 16 1.97 13.09 -31.64
C GLU A 16 2.60 11.69 -31.60
N TYR A 17 3.91 11.61 -31.46
CA TYR A 17 4.65 10.35 -31.26
C TYR A 17 4.31 9.69 -29.93
N ILE A 18 4.22 10.44 -28.84
CA ILE A 18 3.80 9.95 -27.51
C ILE A 18 2.36 9.43 -27.57
N LEU A 19 1.43 10.18 -28.17
CA LEU A 19 0.04 9.77 -28.30
C LEU A 19 -0.16 8.54 -29.18
N GLN A 20 0.59 8.43 -30.29
CA GLN A 20 0.57 7.24 -31.13
C GLN A 20 1.19 6.02 -30.43
N SER A 21 2.26 6.22 -29.67
CA SER A 21 2.91 5.16 -28.88
C SER A 21 2.00 4.64 -27.75
N LEU A 22 1.26 5.53 -27.08
CA LEU A 22 0.29 5.17 -26.05
C LEU A 22 -0.93 4.43 -26.65
N ARG A 23 -1.46 4.88 -27.80
CA ARG A 23 -2.59 4.22 -28.50
C ARG A 23 -2.20 2.89 -29.14
N ALA A 24 -0.94 2.73 -29.52
CA ALA A 24 -0.41 1.50 -30.11
C ALA A 24 0.09 0.48 -29.07
N GLY A 25 0.03 0.79 -27.77
CA GLY A 25 0.63 -0.04 -26.72
C GLY A 25 2.16 -0.14 -26.80
N ASN A 26 2.79 0.72 -27.61
CA ASN A 26 4.23 0.82 -27.73
C ASN A 26 4.73 1.88 -26.74
N PHE A 27 4.94 1.47 -25.48
CA PHE A 27 5.65 2.30 -24.52
C PHE A 27 7.09 2.51 -25.02
N VAL A 28 7.42 3.75 -25.37
CA VAL A 28 8.81 4.19 -25.30
C VAL A 28 9.11 4.19 -23.79
N LEU A 29 9.82 3.18 -23.33
CA LEU A 29 10.45 3.21 -21.99
C LEU A 29 11.38 4.41 -21.98
N SER A 30 10.83 5.59 -21.69
CA SER A 30 11.63 6.72 -21.24
C SER A 30 12.31 6.21 -19.99
N ALA A 31 13.65 6.12 -20.01
CA ALA A 31 14.43 5.60 -18.90
C ALA A 31 14.23 6.52 -17.70
N LEU A 32 13.15 6.32 -16.93
CA LEU A 32 12.94 7.03 -15.69
C LEU A 32 14.09 6.62 -14.75
N PRO A 33 14.80 7.57 -14.14
CA PRO A 33 16.13 7.32 -13.54
C PRO A 33 16.06 6.46 -12.27
N PHE A 34 14.89 6.34 -11.64
CA PHE A 34 14.75 5.62 -10.38
C PHE A 34 13.84 4.41 -10.55
N THR A 35 14.34 3.23 -10.19
CA THR A 35 13.57 1.98 -10.23
C THR A 35 13.45 1.39 -8.84
N TYR A 36 12.25 0.92 -8.48
CA TYR A 36 11.93 0.30 -7.20
C TYR A 36 11.23 -1.03 -7.42
N SER A 37 11.36 -1.94 -6.46
CA SER A 37 10.59 -3.19 -6.41
C SER A 37 9.68 -3.15 -5.20
N LEU A 38 8.39 -2.89 -5.41
CA LEU A 38 7.38 -2.76 -4.36
C LEU A 38 6.16 -3.62 -4.73
N PHE A 39 5.60 -4.36 -3.80
CA PHE A 39 4.40 -5.16 -4.00
C PHE A 39 4.50 -6.17 -5.16
N GLY A 40 5.71 -6.63 -5.49
CA GLY A 40 5.95 -7.49 -6.64
C GLY A 40 5.89 -6.79 -8.00
N LEU A 41 5.83 -5.46 -8.01
CA LEU A 41 5.85 -4.59 -9.18
C LEU A 41 7.23 -3.94 -9.36
N GLU A 42 7.56 -3.65 -10.59
CA GLU A 42 8.70 -2.81 -10.99
C GLU A 42 8.18 -1.38 -11.19
N ILE A 43 8.58 -0.46 -10.31
CA ILE A 43 8.13 0.93 -10.32
C ILE A 43 9.24 1.81 -10.87
N HIS A 44 8.96 2.53 -11.93
CA HIS A 44 9.85 3.52 -12.53
C HIS A 44 9.37 4.92 -12.14
N CYS A 45 10.25 5.75 -11.62
CA CYS A 45 9.90 7.10 -11.17
C CYS A 45 10.89 8.14 -11.74
N ASN A 46 10.39 9.32 -12.08
CA ASN A 46 11.21 10.44 -12.55
C ASN A 46 11.94 11.17 -11.41
N ARG A 47 11.53 10.97 -10.16
CA ARG A 47 12.13 11.55 -8.95
C ARG A 47 12.45 10.46 -7.93
N PRO A 48 13.44 10.66 -7.04
CA PRO A 48 13.68 9.73 -5.95
C PRO A 48 12.47 9.75 -4.98
N ILE A 49 11.96 8.56 -4.61
CA ILE A 49 10.92 8.43 -3.59
C ILE A 49 11.59 8.46 -2.22
N PRO A 50 11.19 9.35 -1.30
CA PRO A 50 11.78 9.46 0.04
C PRO A 50 11.71 8.15 0.83
N GLU A 51 12.73 7.89 1.64
CA GLU A 51 12.88 6.73 2.54
C GLU A 51 12.88 5.35 1.85
N ILE A 52 12.89 5.30 0.50
CA ILE A 52 13.01 4.05 -0.24
C ILE A 52 14.27 4.10 -1.11
N SER A 53 15.17 3.14 -0.89
CA SER A 53 16.35 2.99 -1.74
C SER A 53 15.97 2.48 -3.11
N ALA A 54 16.31 3.23 -4.15
CA ALA A 54 16.14 2.78 -5.53
C ALA A 54 17.01 1.54 -5.78
N VAL A 55 16.43 0.54 -6.41
CA VAL A 55 17.20 -0.59 -6.93
C VAL A 55 18.09 -0.03 -8.06
N ARG A 56 19.41 -0.08 -7.89
CA ARG A 56 20.32 0.24 -9.01
C ARG A 56 20.12 -0.84 -10.06
N VAL A 57 19.35 -0.52 -11.10
CA VAL A 57 19.41 -1.29 -12.33
C VAL A 57 20.80 -1.06 -12.89
N GLN A 58 21.71 -2.02 -12.72
CA GLN A 58 22.94 -2.05 -13.52
C GLN A 58 22.46 -2.02 -14.97
N ASN A 59 22.83 -0.97 -15.72
CA ASN A 59 22.42 -0.72 -17.10
C ASN A 59 22.13 -2.03 -17.82
N PRO A 60 20.92 -2.27 -18.28
CA PRO A 60 20.69 -3.39 -19.18
C PRO A 60 21.49 -3.08 -20.46
N ILE A 61 22.62 -3.77 -20.61
CA ILE A 61 23.49 -3.66 -21.81
C ILE A 61 22.73 -4.08 -23.08
N PHE A 62 21.53 -4.65 -22.91
CA PHE A 62 20.56 -4.96 -23.96
C PHE A 62 19.13 -4.70 -23.45
N PRO A 63 18.24 -4.12 -24.29
CA PRO A 63 16.82 -4.15 -24.00
C PRO A 63 16.41 -5.63 -23.90
N LEU A 64 16.11 -6.10 -22.68
CA LEU A 64 15.54 -7.44 -22.49
C LEU A 64 14.21 -7.48 -23.27
N PRO A 65 13.92 -8.55 -24.00
CA PRO A 65 12.68 -8.65 -24.77
C PRO A 65 11.47 -8.42 -23.84
N GLU A 66 10.62 -7.48 -24.19
CA GLU A 66 9.38 -7.19 -23.50
C GLU A 66 8.42 -8.36 -23.69
N THR A 67 8.32 -9.23 -22.72
CA THR A 67 7.26 -10.24 -22.68
C THR A 67 5.98 -9.60 -22.13
N SER A 68 4.81 -10.02 -22.62
CA SER A 68 3.50 -9.54 -22.14
C SER A 68 3.36 -9.69 -20.60
N ALA A 69 3.95 -10.74 -20.03
CA ALA A 69 3.98 -10.96 -18.58
C ALA A 69 4.82 -9.92 -17.80
N ARG A 70 5.82 -9.28 -18.42
CA ARG A 70 6.61 -8.22 -17.80
C ARG A 70 5.91 -6.87 -17.89
N ARG A 71 5.25 -6.55 -19.00
CA ARG A 71 4.45 -5.34 -19.15
C ARG A 71 3.38 -5.21 -18.04
N GLY A 72 2.74 -6.32 -17.68
CA GLY A 72 1.79 -6.34 -16.57
C GLY A 72 2.38 -6.11 -15.17
N LYS A 73 3.70 -5.91 -15.03
CA LYS A 73 4.37 -5.66 -13.73
C LYS A 73 4.98 -4.28 -13.60
N ILE A 74 5.03 -3.50 -14.66
CA ILE A 74 5.65 -2.17 -14.65
C ILE A 74 4.59 -1.12 -14.29
N VAL A 75 5.01 -0.14 -13.49
CA VAL A 75 4.25 1.08 -13.16
C VAL A 75 5.18 2.27 -13.36
N GLU A 76 4.70 3.29 -14.03
CA GLU A 76 5.41 4.55 -14.22
C GLU A 76 4.83 5.62 -13.29
N ILE A 77 5.69 6.32 -12.55
CA ILE A 77 5.33 7.42 -11.65
C ILE A 77 5.99 8.70 -12.11
N ASN A 78 5.19 9.71 -12.43
CA ASN A 78 5.59 11.02 -12.90
C ASN A 78 5.24 12.07 -11.85
N LEU A 79 6.19 12.43 -11.01
CA LEU A 79 6.05 13.44 -9.96
C LEU A 79 6.37 14.84 -10.49
N GLU A 80 5.73 15.88 -9.92
CA GLU A 80 5.74 17.26 -10.41
C GLU A 80 5.24 17.38 -11.87
N ALA A 81 4.32 16.50 -12.25
CA ALA A 81 3.73 16.45 -13.57
C ALA A 81 2.26 16.03 -13.49
N SER A 82 1.46 16.48 -14.44
CA SER A 82 0.06 16.07 -14.59
C SER A 82 -0.19 15.47 -15.98
N PRO A 83 -1.20 14.61 -16.15
CA PRO A 83 -1.57 14.11 -17.47
C PRO A 83 -2.13 15.21 -18.38
N HIS A 84 -2.58 16.36 -17.85
CA HIS A 84 -2.92 17.55 -18.63
C HIS A 84 -1.69 18.12 -19.33
N ASP A 85 -0.54 18.20 -18.62
CA ASP A 85 0.71 18.71 -19.19
C ASP A 85 1.20 17.80 -20.31
N ALA A 86 0.92 16.52 -20.22
CA ALA A 86 1.20 15.53 -21.26
C ALA A 86 0.12 15.54 -22.38
N GLY A 87 -0.96 16.30 -22.25
CA GLY A 87 -2.07 16.35 -23.21
C GLY A 87 -2.88 15.05 -23.29
N LEU A 88 -2.90 14.28 -22.21
CA LEU A 88 -3.57 12.98 -22.13
C LEU A 88 -5.04 13.10 -21.72
N ILE A 89 -5.41 14.17 -20.98
CA ILE A 89 -6.77 14.41 -20.49
C ILE A 89 -7.23 15.84 -20.86
N GLU A 90 -8.50 15.96 -21.21
CA GLU A 90 -9.08 17.24 -21.66
C GLU A 90 -10.19 17.73 -20.73
N THR A 91 -10.97 16.81 -20.14
CA THR A 91 -12.16 17.15 -19.35
C THR A 91 -12.12 16.46 -17.99
N ALA A 92 -12.71 17.12 -16.99
CA ALA A 92 -12.97 16.54 -15.68
C ALA A 92 -14.49 16.47 -15.47
N ASP A 93 -14.96 15.45 -14.75
CA ASP A 93 -16.35 15.37 -14.32
C ASP A 93 -16.70 16.58 -13.44
N GLU A 94 -17.95 17.01 -13.48
CA GLU A 94 -18.41 18.17 -12.72
C GLU A 94 -18.47 17.91 -11.22
N GLU A 95 -18.76 16.66 -10.82
CA GLU A 95 -18.88 16.24 -9.42
C GLU A 95 -17.92 15.11 -9.06
N PRO A 96 -17.38 15.09 -7.83
CA PRO A 96 -16.54 13.99 -7.37
C PRO A 96 -17.34 12.68 -7.23
N SER A 97 -16.77 11.59 -7.69
CA SER A 97 -17.33 10.24 -7.54
C SER A 97 -17.20 9.69 -6.10
N TYR A 98 -16.30 10.28 -5.31
CA TYR A 98 -16.10 9.95 -3.91
C TYR A 98 -15.66 11.17 -3.11
N ILE A 99 -16.22 11.32 -1.91
CA ILE A 99 -15.85 12.33 -0.91
C ILE A 99 -15.56 11.60 0.39
N SER A 100 -14.41 11.86 1.00
CA SER A 100 -14.00 11.27 2.27
C SER A 100 -14.86 11.77 3.43
N ASP A 101 -15.22 10.89 4.35
CA ASP A 101 -15.83 11.24 5.63
C ASP A 101 -14.84 11.92 6.59
N TYR A 102 -13.53 11.66 6.39
CA TYR A 102 -12.48 12.35 7.13
C TYR A 102 -12.37 13.79 6.71
N LYS A 103 -12.26 14.68 7.70
CA LYS A 103 -12.21 16.13 7.51
C LYS A 103 -10.92 16.69 8.07
N ASP A 104 -10.45 17.76 7.47
CA ASP A 104 -9.33 18.54 7.99
C ASP A 104 -9.77 19.42 9.18
N SER A 105 -8.86 20.24 9.70
CA SER A 105 -9.12 21.17 10.81
C SER A 105 -10.11 22.28 10.48
N GLN A 106 -10.42 22.50 9.19
CA GLN A 106 -11.37 23.50 8.71
C GLN A 106 -12.75 22.89 8.42
N GLY A 107 -12.88 21.56 8.54
CA GLY A 107 -14.11 20.82 8.26
C GLY A 107 -14.29 20.41 6.80
N GLU A 108 -13.26 20.62 5.96
CA GLU A 108 -13.26 20.20 4.56
C GLU A 108 -12.85 18.72 4.44
N PRO A 109 -13.44 17.96 3.47
CA PRO A 109 -13.07 16.58 3.23
C PRO A 109 -11.58 16.41 2.94
N ALA A 110 -10.93 15.47 3.61
CA ALA A 110 -9.50 15.19 3.45
C ALA A 110 -9.12 14.71 2.05
N LEU A 111 -10.06 14.10 1.33
CA LEU A 111 -9.87 13.58 -0.03
C LEU A 111 -11.17 13.68 -0.84
N ARG A 112 -11.05 14.12 -2.09
CA ARG A 112 -12.08 14.00 -3.12
C ARG A 112 -11.51 13.24 -4.31
N ILE A 113 -12.32 12.38 -4.95
CA ILE A 113 -11.92 11.63 -6.14
C ILE A 113 -12.90 11.89 -7.27
N TRP A 114 -12.36 12.20 -8.42
CA TRP A 114 -13.11 12.37 -9.67
C TRP A 114 -12.77 11.26 -10.67
N GLN A 115 -13.73 10.91 -11.49
CA GLN A 115 -13.49 10.22 -12.74
C GLN A 115 -13.22 11.26 -13.82
N ILE A 116 -12.28 10.98 -14.70
CA ILE A 116 -11.86 11.88 -15.78
C ILE A 116 -11.95 11.11 -17.09
N ASP A 117 -12.37 11.76 -18.16
CA ASP A 117 -12.50 11.20 -19.50
C ASP A 117 -13.28 9.87 -19.52
N GLY A 118 -14.48 9.88 -18.88
CA GLY A 118 -15.36 8.71 -18.85
C GLY A 118 -14.82 7.56 -17.97
N GLY A 119 -13.90 7.84 -17.04
CA GLY A 119 -13.31 6.88 -16.12
C GLY A 119 -12.00 6.27 -16.62
N ASP A 120 -11.38 6.82 -17.66
CA ASP A 120 -10.05 6.39 -18.09
C ASP A 120 -8.96 6.83 -17.09
N PHE A 121 -9.24 7.87 -16.30
CA PHE A 121 -8.41 8.32 -15.19
C PHE A 121 -9.22 8.52 -13.92
N LEU A 122 -8.57 8.35 -12.78
CA LEU A 122 -9.02 8.82 -11.47
C LEU A 122 -8.13 9.98 -11.04
N ARG A 123 -8.73 11.10 -10.58
CA ARG A 123 -8.00 12.20 -9.94
C ARG A 123 -8.34 12.24 -8.46
N LEU A 124 -7.31 12.25 -7.63
CA LEU A 124 -7.35 12.35 -6.18
C LEU A 124 -6.89 13.75 -5.78
N ASP A 125 -7.77 14.54 -5.18
CA ASP A 125 -7.44 15.86 -4.66
C ASP A 125 -7.46 15.82 -3.12
N TYR A 126 -6.29 16.02 -2.51
CA TYR A 126 -6.14 16.09 -1.06
C TYR A 126 -6.36 17.54 -0.55
N PHE A 127 -6.75 17.66 0.71
CA PHE A 127 -7.09 18.94 1.34
C PHE A 127 -5.94 19.96 1.34
N ASP A 128 -4.68 19.51 1.30
CA ASP A 128 -3.49 20.37 1.29
C ASP A 128 -3.11 20.86 -0.12
N GLY A 129 -3.89 20.49 -1.14
CA GLY A 129 -3.69 20.83 -2.54
C GLY A 129 -2.83 19.82 -3.31
N THR A 130 -2.34 18.76 -2.66
CA THR A 130 -1.67 17.64 -3.35
C THR A 130 -2.68 16.91 -4.22
N LYS A 131 -2.28 16.59 -5.46
CA LYS A 131 -3.12 15.88 -6.42
C LYS A 131 -2.39 14.71 -7.03
N PHE A 132 -3.12 13.61 -7.22
CA PHE A 132 -2.63 12.47 -7.98
C PHE A 132 -3.64 12.08 -9.06
N TRP A 133 -3.13 11.55 -10.15
CA TRP A 133 -3.91 10.92 -11.21
C TRP A 133 -3.42 9.49 -11.41
N LEU A 134 -4.35 8.58 -11.59
CA LEU A 134 -4.09 7.19 -11.92
C LEU A 134 -4.83 6.86 -13.19
N ASP A 135 -4.16 6.17 -14.12
CA ASP A 135 -4.86 5.58 -15.23
C ASP A 135 -5.74 4.40 -14.75
N ARG A 136 -6.75 4.09 -15.52
CA ARG A 136 -7.75 3.03 -15.25
C ARG A 136 -7.12 1.67 -14.98
N ASP A 137 -6.00 1.35 -15.64
CA ASP A 137 -5.33 0.06 -15.53
C ASP A 137 -4.31 0.01 -14.39
N GLY A 138 -4.08 1.12 -13.69
CA GLY A 138 -3.11 1.23 -12.61
C GLY A 138 -1.68 1.01 -13.09
N THR A 139 -1.34 1.51 -14.27
CA THR A 139 0.00 1.40 -14.87
C THR A 139 0.78 2.70 -14.83
N GLN A 140 0.07 3.83 -14.70
CA GLN A 140 0.66 5.16 -14.65
C GLN A 140 0.07 5.97 -13.51
N VAL A 141 0.95 6.72 -12.84
CA VAL A 141 0.60 7.63 -11.75
C VAL A 141 1.29 8.97 -12.01
N TRP A 142 0.54 10.05 -11.89
CA TRP A 142 1.08 11.42 -11.88
C TRP A 142 0.81 12.06 -10.54
N GLY A 143 1.69 12.96 -10.11
CA GLY A 143 1.52 13.67 -8.84
C GLY A 143 2.00 15.10 -8.91
N THR A 144 1.20 16.03 -8.40
CA THR A 144 1.57 17.44 -8.21
C THR A 144 1.22 17.91 -6.82
N TRP A 145 1.93 18.90 -6.32
CA TRP A 145 1.67 19.54 -5.04
C TRP A 145 2.03 21.01 -5.06
N PRO A 146 1.43 21.84 -4.18
CA PRO A 146 1.78 23.25 -4.05
C PRO A 146 3.24 23.47 -3.67
N ALA A 147 3.80 24.62 -4.06
CA ALA A 147 5.19 24.99 -3.74
C ALA A 147 5.49 25.11 -2.22
N SER A 148 4.45 25.18 -1.39
CA SER A 148 4.56 25.15 0.08
C SER A 148 4.80 23.76 0.65
N LEU A 149 4.62 22.71 -0.14
CA LEU A 149 4.81 21.31 0.23
C LEU A 149 6.07 20.73 -0.41
N THR A 150 6.53 19.63 0.14
CA THR A 150 7.71 18.91 -0.33
C THR A 150 7.35 17.54 -0.91
N ILE A 151 8.31 16.89 -1.55
CA ILE A 151 8.13 15.52 -2.03
C ILE A 151 7.87 14.53 -0.88
N GLU A 152 8.41 14.80 0.31
CA GLU A 152 8.14 14.01 1.51
C GLU A 152 6.67 14.11 1.93
N ASP A 153 6.05 15.30 1.82
CA ASP A 153 4.61 15.48 2.08
C ASP A 153 3.80 14.65 1.06
N ALA A 154 4.08 14.78 -0.23
CA ALA A 154 3.40 14.02 -1.27
C ALA A 154 3.62 12.50 -1.16
N ALA A 155 4.79 12.07 -0.70
CA ALA A 155 5.12 10.65 -0.52
C ALA A 155 4.27 9.98 0.58
N THR A 156 3.74 10.73 1.55
CA THR A 156 2.81 10.18 2.56
C THR A 156 1.53 9.65 1.92
N TYR A 157 1.04 10.31 0.87
CA TYR A 157 -0.11 9.86 0.10
C TYR A 157 0.27 8.82 -0.95
N LEU A 158 1.40 9.03 -1.64
CA LEU A 158 1.85 8.13 -2.71
C LEU A 158 2.00 6.70 -2.21
N LEU A 159 2.73 6.49 -1.12
CA LEU A 159 3.16 5.17 -0.66
C LEU A 159 2.06 4.38 0.06
N GLY A 160 1.07 5.06 0.63
CA GLY A 160 -0.11 4.44 1.22
C GLY A 160 -1.32 4.48 0.26
N PRO A 161 -2.12 5.57 0.32
CA PRO A 161 -3.40 5.64 -0.39
C PRO A 161 -3.32 5.46 -1.90
N VAL A 162 -2.35 6.10 -2.56
CA VAL A 162 -2.25 6.12 -4.02
C VAL A 162 -1.81 4.76 -4.57
N LEU A 163 -0.70 4.21 -4.03
CA LEU A 163 -0.24 2.87 -4.44
C LEU A 163 -1.24 1.78 -4.03
N GLY A 164 -1.90 1.93 -2.88
CA GLY A 164 -2.96 1.02 -2.48
C GLY A 164 -4.13 1.02 -3.46
N LEU A 165 -4.60 2.19 -3.88
CA LEU A 165 -5.66 2.30 -4.90
C LEU A 165 -5.19 1.76 -6.26
N MET A 166 -3.97 2.08 -6.67
CA MET A 166 -3.35 1.54 -7.90
C MET A 166 -3.37 0.01 -7.91
N LEU A 167 -2.93 -0.63 -6.82
CA LEU A 167 -2.99 -2.10 -6.69
C LEU A 167 -4.42 -2.63 -6.81
N ARG A 168 -5.38 -1.91 -6.24
CA ARG A 168 -6.80 -2.26 -6.32
C ARG A 168 -7.36 -2.16 -7.74
N LEU A 169 -7.00 -1.13 -8.50
CA LEU A 169 -7.35 -1.00 -9.93
C LEU A 169 -6.80 -2.18 -10.74
N ARG A 170 -5.63 -2.69 -10.39
CA ARG A 170 -5.03 -3.91 -10.97
C ARG A 170 -5.66 -5.22 -10.51
N GLY A 171 -6.69 -5.16 -9.68
CA GLY A 171 -7.41 -6.32 -9.16
C GLY A 171 -6.68 -7.08 -8.05
N VAL A 172 -5.66 -6.48 -7.43
CA VAL A 172 -4.97 -7.04 -6.27
C VAL A 172 -5.81 -6.79 -5.02
N THR A 173 -6.10 -7.83 -4.25
CA THR A 173 -6.76 -7.68 -2.94
C THR A 173 -5.78 -7.11 -1.93
N CYS A 174 -6.13 -5.99 -1.32
CA CYS A 174 -5.29 -5.29 -0.34
C CYS A 174 -6.04 -5.11 0.98
N LEU A 175 -5.37 -5.38 2.09
CA LEU A 175 -5.87 -5.08 3.43
C LEU A 175 -5.22 -3.80 3.94
N HIS A 176 -5.97 -2.96 4.64
CA HIS A 176 -5.41 -1.89 5.47
C HIS A 176 -4.83 -2.51 6.74
N ALA A 177 -3.55 -2.84 6.70
CA ALA A 177 -2.89 -3.68 7.67
C ALA A 177 -1.40 -3.36 7.78
N SER A 178 -0.79 -3.82 8.88
CA SER A 178 0.67 -3.97 8.99
C SER A 178 1.02 -5.45 9.02
N ALA A 179 2.17 -5.84 8.51
CA ALA A 179 2.58 -7.25 8.43
C ALA A 179 4.06 -7.45 8.77
N VAL A 180 4.35 -8.55 9.47
CA VAL A 180 5.72 -8.99 9.78
C VAL A 180 5.90 -10.46 9.44
N SER A 181 7.15 -10.88 9.19
CA SER A 181 7.47 -12.30 9.05
C SER A 181 7.91 -12.92 10.37
N LEU A 182 7.39 -14.11 10.64
CA LEU A 182 7.78 -15.00 11.71
C LEU A 182 8.32 -16.29 11.07
N GLY A 183 9.63 -16.40 10.95
CA GLY A 183 10.27 -17.43 10.11
C GLY A 183 9.89 -17.23 8.64
N ASP A 184 9.40 -18.27 7.99
CA ASP A 184 8.98 -18.25 6.59
C ASP A 184 7.47 -18.00 6.41
N ASN A 185 6.79 -17.47 7.43
CA ASN A 185 5.38 -17.14 7.40
C ASN A 185 5.15 -15.67 7.74
N VAL A 186 4.09 -15.09 7.17
CA VAL A 186 3.65 -13.73 7.47
C VAL A 186 2.47 -13.76 8.43
N VAL A 187 2.46 -12.81 9.36
CA VAL A 187 1.29 -12.45 10.16
C VAL A 187 0.92 -11.01 9.86
N ALA A 188 -0.38 -10.74 9.73
CA ALA A 188 -0.91 -9.41 9.46
C ALA A 188 -1.79 -8.93 10.61
N PHE A 189 -1.77 -7.62 10.85
CA PHE A 189 -2.56 -6.94 11.88
C PHE A 189 -3.53 -5.99 11.19
N VAL A 190 -4.83 -6.22 11.38
CA VAL A 190 -5.93 -5.38 10.91
C VAL A 190 -6.68 -4.77 12.09
N GLY A 191 -7.48 -3.74 11.84
CA GLY A 191 -8.28 -3.07 12.87
C GLY A 191 -8.49 -1.59 12.52
N SER A 192 -9.29 -0.91 13.31
CA SER A 192 -9.58 0.51 13.15
C SER A 192 -8.32 1.37 13.17
N GLU A 193 -8.45 2.61 12.75
CA GLU A 193 -7.38 3.60 12.94
C GLU A 193 -7.05 3.72 14.43
N GLY A 194 -5.77 3.84 14.77
CA GLY A 194 -5.33 3.89 16.17
C GLY A 194 -5.34 2.56 16.92
N ALA A 195 -5.82 1.45 16.35
CA ALA A 195 -5.84 0.13 17.01
C ALA A 195 -4.44 -0.40 17.39
N GLY A 196 -3.37 0.10 16.75
CA GLY A 196 -1.99 -0.27 17.07
C GLY A 196 -1.35 -1.23 16.06
N LYS A 197 -1.84 -1.30 14.82
CA LYS A 197 -1.29 -2.15 13.75
C LYS A 197 0.21 -1.94 13.56
N SER A 198 0.62 -0.72 13.17
CA SER A 198 2.03 -0.37 12.95
C SER A 198 2.85 -0.44 14.24
N THR A 199 2.25 -0.13 15.41
CA THR A 199 2.89 -0.24 16.74
C THR A 199 3.25 -1.70 17.04
N THR A 200 2.32 -2.64 16.82
CA THR A 200 2.55 -4.07 17.04
C THR A 200 3.61 -4.61 16.08
N ALA A 201 3.55 -4.20 14.79
CA ALA A 201 4.57 -4.57 13.81
C ALA A 201 5.97 -4.05 14.20
N ALA A 202 6.06 -2.79 14.64
CA ALA A 202 7.31 -2.19 15.10
C ALA A 202 7.88 -2.88 16.35
N ALA A 203 7.03 -3.22 17.33
CA ALA A 203 7.44 -3.94 18.52
C ALA A 203 7.97 -5.34 18.21
N LEU A 204 7.34 -6.07 17.29
CA LEU A 204 7.83 -7.36 16.81
C LEU A 204 9.13 -7.21 16.02
N ALA A 205 9.30 -6.13 15.24
CA ALA A 205 10.54 -5.84 14.53
C ALA A 205 11.71 -5.61 15.51
N GLN A 206 11.48 -4.91 16.63
CA GLN A 206 12.47 -4.75 17.70
C GLN A 206 12.89 -6.09 18.33
N GLN A 207 12.02 -7.10 18.27
CA GLN A 207 12.31 -8.47 18.72
C GLN A 207 12.87 -9.37 17.62
N GLY A 208 13.34 -8.80 16.49
CA GLY A 208 14.04 -9.49 15.41
C GLY A 208 13.13 -10.07 14.30
N CYS A 209 11.83 -9.82 14.31
CA CYS A 209 10.97 -10.12 13.17
C CYS A 209 11.31 -9.19 11.99
N ALA A 210 11.15 -9.65 10.74
CA ALA A 210 11.30 -8.74 9.61
C ALA A 210 9.94 -8.12 9.25
N VAL A 211 9.92 -6.81 9.01
CA VAL A 211 8.73 -6.11 8.50
C VAL A 211 8.51 -6.51 7.04
N VAL A 212 7.26 -6.77 6.68
CA VAL A 212 6.85 -7.11 5.30
C VAL A 212 6.16 -5.92 4.65
N SER A 213 5.23 -5.29 5.37
CA SER A 213 4.44 -4.16 4.86
C SER A 213 3.86 -3.35 6.02
N ASP A 214 3.61 -2.06 5.77
CA ASP A 214 2.80 -1.20 6.60
C ASP A 214 1.76 -0.48 5.74
N ASP A 215 0.61 -0.15 6.32
CA ASP A 215 -0.52 0.52 5.70
C ASP A 215 -1.26 -0.31 4.63
N VAL A 216 -0.56 -0.90 3.66
CA VAL A 216 -1.13 -1.69 2.56
C VAL A 216 -0.50 -3.09 2.53
N VAL A 217 -1.28 -4.12 2.82
CA VAL A 217 -0.87 -5.51 2.70
C VAL A 217 -1.50 -6.13 1.45
N ALA A 218 -0.69 -6.29 0.40
CA ALA A 218 -1.11 -6.84 -0.89
C ALA A 218 -1.06 -8.37 -0.86
N LEU A 219 -2.20 -9.00 -1.22
CA LEU A 219 -2.41 -10.44 -1.17
C LEU A 219 -2.41 -11.06 -2.56
N GLU A 220 -1.80 -12.23 -2.69
CA GLU A 220 -1.85 -13.06 -3.87
C GLU A 220 -2.34 -14.46 -3.51
N GLU A 221 -3.38 -14.93 -4.21
CA GLU A 221 -3.86 -16.30 -4.11
C GLU A 221 -3.06 -17.19 -5.08
N VAL A 222 -2.40 -18.23 -4.58
CA VAL A 222 -1.61 -19.17 -5.37
C VAL A 222 -1.90 -20.59 -4.92
N ALA A 223 -2.54 -21.39 -5.78
CA ALA A 223 -2.74 -22.83 -5.57
C ALA A 223 -3.25 -23.21 -4.17
N GLY A 224 -4.30 -22.54 -3.68
CA GLY A 224 -4.91 -22.81 -2.37
C GLY A 224 -4.12 -22.26 -1.17
N SER A 225 -3.14 -21.39 -1.41
CA SER A 225 -2.45 -20.61 -0.38
C SER A 225 -2.54 -19.12 -0.68
N VAL A 226 -2.38 -18.30 0.34
CA VAL A 226 -2.34 -16.85 0.21
C VAL A 226 -0.95 -16.37 0.58
N ARG A 227 -0.37 -15.53 -0.25
CA ARG A 227 0.96 -14.95 -0.03
C ARG A 227 0.88 -13.44 0.07
N VAL A 228 1.83 -12.85 0.79
CA VAL A 228 1.96 -11.40 0.96
C VAL A 228 3.19 -10.92 0.19
N TYR A 229 2.99 -9.85 -0.58
CA TYR A 229 4.10 -9.14 -1.21
C TYR A 229 4.78 -8.18 -0.23
N PRO A 230 6.12 -8.10 -0.23
CA PRO A 230 6.82 -7.05 0.50
C PRO A 230 6.53 -5.67 -0.11
N ALA A 231 6.40 -4.67 0.77
CA ALA A 231 6.14 -3.29 0.38
C ALA A 231 7.42 -2.44 0.37
N TYR A 232 7.71 -1.77 1.47
CA TYR A 232 8.84 -0.84 1.60
C TYR A 232 9.43 -0.89 3.03
N PRO A 233 10.72 -0.48 3.20
CA PRO A 233 11.48 -0.73 4.42
C PRO A 233 11.30 0.36 5.50
N TYR A 234 10.07 0.77 5.78
CA TYR A 234 9.75 1.67 6.90
C TYR A 234 8.33 1.47 7.41
N LEU A 235 8.07 1.99 8.63
CA LEU A 235 6.72 2.11 9.20
C LEU A 235 6.45 3.56 9.61
N CYS A 236 5.17 3.95 9.57
CA CYS A 236 4.71 5.24 10.06
C CYS A 236 4.06 5.08 11.43
N LEU A 237 4.66 5.68 12.47
CA LEU A 237 4.24 5.56 13.85
C LEU A 237 3.74 6.89 14.41
N TRP A 238 2.62 6.87 15.11
CA TRP A 238 2.20 8.02 15.93
C TRP A 238 3.21 8.32 17.05
N PRO A 239 3.35 9.58 17.50
CA PRO A 239 4.27 9.95 18.56
C PRO A 239 4.15 9.09 19.83
N GLU A 240 2.91 8.75 20.23
CA GLU A 240 2.64 7.90 21.40
C GLU A 240 3.14 6.46 21.20
N SER A 241 3.10 5.96 19.98
CA SER A 241 3.66 4.64 19.63
C SER A 241 5.18 4.65 19.70
N VAL A 242 5.80 5.75 19.27
CA VAL A 242 7.25 5.92 19.38
C VAL A 242 7.67 6.01 20.85
N GLU A 243 6.94 6.75 21.66
CA GLU A 243 7.19 6.83 23.10
C GLU A 243 7.08 5.46 23.78
N ALA A 244 6.04 4.68 23.46
CA ALA A 244 5.84 3.33 23.98
C ALA A 244 6.97 2.35 23.63
N ILE A 245 7.61 2.51 22.46
CA ILE A 245 8.65 1.58 21.97
C ILE A 245 10.06 2.07 22.30
N TYR A 246 10.29 3.39 22.23
CA TYR A 246 11.62 4.01 22.32
C TYR A 246 11.81 4.91 23.55
N GLY A 247 10.78 5.07 24.36
CA GLY A 247 10.83 5.86 25.61
C GLY A 247 10.60 7.37 25.45
N ALA A 248 10.61 7.91 24.23
CA ALA A 248 10.29 9.31 23.95
C ALA A 248 9.71 9.50 22.56
N ALA A 249 8.67 10.31 22.41
CA ALA A 249 7.98 10.61 21.16
C ALA A 249 8.90 11.21 20.06
N GLY A 250 9.97 11.90 20.46
CA GLY A 250 10.98 12.50 19.59
C GLY A 250 12.13 11.58 19.15
N SER A 251 12.13 10.30 19.56
CA SER A 251 13.22 9.35 19.24
C SER A 251 13.34 9.03 17.74
N LEU A 252 12.29 9.28 16.96
CA LEU A 252 12.29 9.11 15.52
C LEU A 252 11.96 10.43 14.81
N PRO A 253 12.53 10.67 13.61
CA PRO A 253 12.21 11.85 12.81
C PRO A 253 10.75 11.82 12.33
N ARG A 254 10.19 12.97 12.01
CA ARG A 254 8.97 13.05 11.21
C ARG A 254 9.24 12.53 9.80
N PHE A 255 8.23 11.97 9.17
CA PHE A 255 8.33 11.58 7.75
C PHE A 255 8.42 12.84 6.87
N SER A 256 7.57 13.83 7.13
CA SER A 256 7.61 15.18 6.57
C SER A 256 7.34 16.22 7.66
N GLN A 257 7.55 17.50 7.35
CA GLN A 257 7.30 18.57 8.32
C GLN A 257 5.80 18.73 8.63
N ASN A 258 4.94 18.45 7.66
CA ASN A 258 3.49 18.62 7.75
C ASN A 258 2.74 17.36 8.17
N TYR A 259 3.45 16.26 8.47
CA TYR A 259 2.87 14.99 8.90
C TYR A 259 3.33 14.59 10.29
N GLU A 260 2.39 14.36 11.20
CA GLU A 260 2.73 14.12 12.61
C GLU A 260 3.37 12.76 12.88
N LYS A 261 3.06 11.74 12.08
CA LYS A 261 3.67 10.42 12.26
C LYS A 261 5.18 10.48 12.07
N ARG A 262 5.86 9.60 12.77
CA ARG A 262 7.31 9.42 12.75
C ARG A 262 7.68 8.31 11.79
N CYS A 263 8.76 8.49 11.07
CA CYS A 263 9.31 7.48 10.17
C CYS A 263 10.25 6.55 10.93
N LEU A 264 9.87 5.29 11.05
CA LEU A 264 10.74 4.21 11.49
C LEU A 264 11.39 3.59 10.26
N SER A 265 12.49 4.16 9.80
CA SER A 265 13.32 3.58 8.75
C SER A 265 14.02 2.31 9.26
N LEU A 266 13.75 1.17 8.65
CA LEU A 266 14.30 -0.12 9.09
C LEU A 266 15.82 -0.17 8.89
N GLU A 267 16.32 0.43 7.82
CA GLU A 267 17.76 0.51 7.52
C GLU A 267 18.49 1.33 8.59
N ARG A 268 18.01 2.56 8.88
CA ARG A 268 18.63 3.43 9.88
C ARG A 268 18.61 2.83 11.27
N GLN A 269 17.56 2.08 11.62
CA GLN A 269 17.40 1.41 12.91
C GLN A 269 17.99 0.00 12.93
N ARG A 270 18.61 -0.46 11.84
CA ARG A 270 19.18 -1.81 11.69
C ARG A 270 18.17 -2.91 11.97
N LEU A 271 16.90 -2.67 11.65
CA LEU A 271 15.82 -3.64 11.70
C LEU A 271 15.72 -4.40 10.38
N ARG A 272 15.08 -5.55 10.44
CA ARG A 272 14.98 -6.43 9.29
C ARG A 272 13.77 -6.07 8.40
N PHE A 273 14.00 -6.03 7.10
CA PHE A 273 12.96 -5.98 6.08
C PHE A 273 12.90 -7.32 5.34
N GLU A 274 11.70 -7.85 5.13
CA GLU A 274 11.49 -9.06 4.33
C GLU A 274 11.34 -8.67 2.85
N THR A 275 12.16 -9.27 2.01
CA THR A 275 12.15 -9.03 0.56
C THR A 275 11.49 -10.15 -0.23
N ARG A 276 11.19 -11.28 0.42
CA ARG A 276 10.56 -12.45 -0.20
C ARG A 276 9.05 -12.38 -0.08
N LYS A 277 8.35 -12.86 -1.09
CA LYS A 277 6.92 -13.13 -1.03
C LYS A 277 6.68 -14.40 -0.21
N LEU A 278 6.08 -14.27 0.97
CA LEU A 278 5.88 -15.35 1.93
C LEU A 278 4.39 -15.70 2.14
N PRO A 279 4.07 -16.93 2.58
CA PRO A 279 2.71 -17.34 2.87
C PRO A 279 2.14 -16.60 4.09
N LEU A 280 0.87 -16.18 3.99
CA LEU A 280 0.10 -15.59 5.07
C LEU A 280 -0.42 -16.68 5.99
N LYS A 281 0.07 -16.75 7.22
CA LYS A 281 -0.28 -17.76 8.22
C LYS A 281 -1.47 -17.36 9.08
N ALA A 282 -1.48 -16.10 9.52
CA ALA A 282 -2.51 -15.57 10.41
C ALA A 282 -2.82 -14.08 10.15
N ILE A 283 -4.05 -13.70 10.44
CA ILE A 283 -4.51 -12.31 10.52
C ILE A 283 -5.05 -12.10 11.94
N TYR A 284 -4.52 -11.09 12.63
CA TYR A 284 -4.98 -10.67 13.94
C TYR A 284 -5.79 -9.38 13.83
N ILE A 285 -7.04 -9.44 14.24
CA ILE A 285 -7.93 -8.27 14.33
C ILE A 285 -7.68 -7.62 15.69
N LEU A 286 -7.11 -6.43 15.68
CA LEU A 286 -6.85 -5.67 16.90
C LEU A 286 -8.16 -5.01 17.36
N GLY A 287 -8.71 -5.53 18.46
CA GLY A 287 -9.86 -4.97 19.15
C GLY A 287 -9.48 -3.82 20.09
N GLU A 288 -10.47 -3.30 20.79
CA GLU A 288 -10.25 -2.26 21.81
C GLU A 288 -9.31 -2.77 22.90
N ARG A 289 -8.42 -1.88 23.35
CA ARG A 289 -7.50 -2.20 24.45
C ARG A 289 -8.28 -2.42 25.75
N ARG A 290 -7.80 -3.37 26.57
CA ARG A 290 -8.43 -3.74 27.83
C ARG A 290 -7.43 -3.68 28.98
N SER A 291 -7.92 -3.47 30.20
CA SER A 291 -7.19 -3.80 31.40
C SER A 291 -7.15 -5.31 31.63
N ASP A 292 -6.44 -5.78 32.64
CA ASP A 292 -6.33 -7.22 32.93
C ASP A 292 -7.68 -7.97 32.76
N PRO A 293 -7.66 -9.19 32.20
CA PRO A 293 -6.50 -10.07 31.95
C PRO A 293 -5.84 -9.94 30.57
N ALA A 294 -5.73 -8.78 29.94
CA ALA A 294 -5.06 -8.59 28.65
C ALA A 294 -3.50 -8.67 28.77
N PRO A 295 -2.75 -9.00 27.66
CA PRO A 295 -3.29 -9.26 26.33
C PRO A 295 -3.92 -10.65 26.19
N ILE A 296 -4.95 -10.78 25.36
CA ILE A 296 -5.64 -12.04 25.05
C ILE A 296 -5.87 -12.20 23.55
N ILE A 297 -5.83 -13.47 23.09
CA ILE A 297 -6.22 -13.85 21.73
C ILE A 297 -7.49 -14.73 21.84
N GLN A 298 -8.46 -14.45 20.99
CA GLN A 298 -9.74 -15.16 20.97
C GLN A 298 -10.08 -15.66 19.56
N GLU A 299 -10.76 -16.83 19.52
CA GLU A 299 -11.42 -17.29 18.31
C GLU A 299 -12.66 -16.43 18.03
N ILE A 300 -12.93 -16.21 16.75
CA ILE A 300 -14.14 -15.51 16.31
C ILE A 300 -14.95 -16.37 15.34
N PRO A 301 -16.29 -16.29 15.36
CA PRO A 301 -17.16 -17.03 14.44
C PRO A 301 -16.80 -16.74 12.96
N ALA A 302 -16.94 -17.75 12.08
CA ALA A 302 -16.55 -17.64 10.68
C ALA A 302 -17.19 -16.44 9.94
N GLN A 303 -18.49 -16.18 10.21
CA GLN A 303 -19.20 -15.05 9.62
C GLN A 303 -18.58 -13.69 10.03
N LYS A 304 -18.18 -13.56 11.31
CA LYS A 304 -17.50 -12.34 11.81
C LYS A 304 -16.11 -12.18 11.22
N ARG A 305 -15.39 -13.29 10.93
CA ARG A 305 -14.08 -13.25 10.29
C ARG A 305 -14.16 -12.57 8.92
N LEU A 306 -15.11 -13.01 8.07
CA LEU A 306 -15.28 -12.44 6.74
C LEU A 306 -15.65 -10.96 6.79
N LEU A 307 -16.63 -10.60 7.62
CA LEU A 307 -17.04 -9.19 7.78
C LEU A 307 -15.88 -8.31 8.26
N ALA A 308 -15.07 -8.79 9.19
CA ALA A 308 -13.92 -8.06 9.67
C ALA A 308 -12.85 -7.86 8.56
N LEU A 309 -12.61 -8.86 7.71
CA LEU A 309 -11.70 -8.72 6.58
C LEU A 309 -12.24 -7.72 5.56
N VAL A 310 -13.52 -7.79 5.21
CA VAL A 310 -14.18 -6.82 4.31
C VAL A 310 -14.09 -5.40 4.86
N ALA A 311 -14.33 -5.20 6.15
CA ALA A 311 -14.24 -3.89 6.81
C ALA A 311 -12.81 -3.32 6.84
N ASN A 312 -11.79 -4.18 6.72
CA ASN A 312 -10.39 -3.79 6.68
C ASN A 312 -9.77 -3.87 5.27
N THR A 313 -10.59 -3.96 4.23
CA THR A 313 -10.10 -3.92 2.86
C THR A 313 -9.76 -2.49 2.48
N PHE A 314 -8.65 -2.32 1.77
CA PHE A 314 -8.16 -1.00 1.37
C PHE A 314 -9.03 -0.38 0.26
N ALA A 315 -9.38 0.90 0.40
CA ALA A 315 -10.11 1.71 -0.60
C ALA A 315 -11.47 1.15 -1.08
N THR A 316 -12.16 0.36 -0.25
CA THR A 316 -13.43 -0.32 -0.60
C THR A 316 -14.52 0.66 -1.06
N ASN A 317 -14.58 1.86 -0.48
CA ASN A 317 -15.60 2.86 -0.79
C ASN A 317 -15.38 3.57 -2.13
N VAL A 318 -14.16 3.50 -2.68
CA VAL A 318 -13.78 4.13 -3.96
C VAL A 318 -14.11 3.25 -5.16
N LEU A 319 -14.20 1.94 -4.94
CA LEU A 319 -14.30 0.95 -6.00
C LEU A 319 -15.74 0.54 -6.32
N GLY A 320 -15.99 0.27 -7.60
CA GLY A 320 -17.30 -0.14 -8.07
C GLY A 320 -17.77 -1.52 -7.55
N PRO A 321 -19.09 -1.83 -7.69
CA PRO A 321 -19.68 -3.06 -7.16
C PRO A 321 -19.02 -4.35 -7.66
N ALA A 322 -18.60 -4.40 -8.92
CA ALA A 322 -17.96 -5.59 -9.51
C ALA A 322 -16.62 -5.93 -8.83
N THR A 323 -15.80 -4.92 -8.55
CA THR A 323 -14.52 -5.11 -7.85
C THR A 323 -14.75 -5.57 -6.42
N ARG A 324 -15.75 -5.00 -5.72
CA ARG A 324 -16.11 -5.40 -4.35
C ARG A 324 -16.65 -6.83 -4.31
N ALA A 325 -17.44 -7.26 -5.28
CA ALA A 325 -17.93 -8.64 -5.36
C ALA A 325 -16.77 -9.65 -5.54
N LYS A 326 -15.85 -9.39 -6.47
CA LYS A 326 -14.65 -10.21 -6.68
C LYS A 326 -13.77 -10.28 -5.43
N GLU A 327 -13.64 -9.18 -4.72
CA GLU A 327 -12.90 -9.12 -3.47
C GLU A 327 -13.54 -9.97 -2.37
N PHE A 328 -14.86 -9.84 -2.20
CA PHE A 328 -15.61 -10.64 -1.24
C PHE A 328 -15.42 -12.14 -1.49
N GLU A 329 -15.46 -12.59 -2.75
CA GLU A 329 -15.15 -13.97 -3.14
C GLU A 329 -13.70 -14.36 -2.77
N THR A 330 -12.73 -13.48 -3.06
CA THR A 330 -11.32 -13.73 -2.72
C THR A 330 -11.11 -13.87 -1.23
N LEU A 331 -11.71 -12.97 -0.43
CA LEU A 331 -11.64 -13.05 1.02
C LEU A 331 -12.35 -14.30 1.57
N GLY A 332 -13.45 -14.72 0.94
CA GLY A 332 -14.13 -15.97 1.28
C GLY A 332 -13.23 -17.20 1.06
N ARG A 333 -12.48 -17.25 -0.04
CA ARG A 333 -11.51 -18.32 -0.33
C ARG A 333 -10.27 -18.27 0.57
N LEU A 334 -9.92 -17.09 1.09
CA LEU A 334 -8.80 -16.93 2.04
C LEU A 334 -9.09 -17.56 3.40
N LEU A 335 -10.33 -17.48 3.90
CA LEU A 335 -10.68 -17.90 5.26
C LEU A 335 -10.32 -19.35 5.61
N PRO A 336 -10.48 -20.36 4.72
CA PRO A 336 -10.04 -21.73 5.01
C PRO A 336 -8.51 -21.88 5.08
N CYS A 337 -7.77 -20.98 4.45
CA CYS A 337 -6.32 -21.08 4.30
C CYS A 337 -5.54 -20.32 5.38
N VAL A 338 -6.16 -19.27 5.98
CA VAL A 338 -5.51 -18.34 6.90
C VAL A 338 -6.25 -18.32 8.23
N ARG A 339 -5.51 -18.39 9.32
CA ARG A 339 -6.07 -18.26 10.67
C ARG A 339 -6.46 -16.81 10.91
N VAL A 340 -7.70 -16.55 11.31
CA VAL A 340 -8.17 -15.19 11.66
C VAL A 340 -8.64 -15.19 13.09
N ARG A 341 -8.02 -14.36 13.94
CA ARG A 341 -8.27 -14.25 15.38
C ARG A 341 -8.43 -12.81 15.83
N GLU A 342 -9.11 -12.57 16.91
CA GLU A 342 -9.22 -11.27 17.56
C GLU A 342 -8.21 -11.17 18.71
N VAL A 343 -7.57 -10.00 18.81
CA VAL A 343 -6.55 -9.72 19.83
C VAL A 343 -6.92 -8.45 20.58
N PHE A 344 -6.89 -8.52 21.90
CA PHE A 344 -7.09 -7.38 22.77
C PHE A 344 -5.77 -7.08 23.48
N ALA A 345 -5.12 -5.98 23.09
CA ALA A 345 -3.91 -5.49 23.74
C ALA A 345 -4.24 -4.90 25.12
N HIS A 346 -3.26 -4.84 26.00
CA HIS A 346 -3.40 -4.16 27.28
C HIS A 346 -3.42 -2.63 27.10
N THR A 347 -4.14 -1.91 27.96
CA THR A 347 -4.16 -0.44 27.97
C THR A 347 -2.81 0.16 28.34
N ASP A 348 -2.03 -0.50 29.21
CA ASP A 348 -0.68 -0.10 29.55
C ASP A 348 0.31 -0.49 28.41
N PRO A 349 0.97 0.49 27.77
CA PRO A 349 1.93 0.22 26.71
C PRO A 349 3.16 -0.58 27.17
N LEU A 350 3.49 -0.60 28.45
CA LEU A 350 4.57 -1.44 29.00
C LEU A 350 4.30 -2.94 28.84
N ARG A 351 3.04 -3.32 28.61
CA ARG A 351 2.63 -4.71 28.33
C ARG A 351 2.71 -5.09 26.85
N LEU A 352 3.21 -4.20 25.98
CA LEU A 352 3.42 -4.48 24.55
C LEU A 352 4.33 -5.70 24.29
N PRO A 353 5.42 -5.95 25.05
CA PRO A 353 6.20 -7.18 24.92
C PRO A 353 5.41 -8.46 25.21
N ASP A 354 4.44 -8.43 26.12
CA ASP A 354 3.56 -9.58 26.40
C ASP A 354 2.67 -9.90 25.21
N LEU A 355 2.13 -8.87 24.54
CA LEU A 355 1.37 -9.04 23.31
C LEU A 355 2.21 -9.69 22.22
N CYS A 356 3.46 -9.23 22.01
CA CYS A 356 4.37 -9.81 21.03
C CYS A 356 4.68 -11.28 21.31
N ARG A 357 4.91 -11.62 22.58
CA ARG A 357 5.12 -13.01 23.02
C ARG A 357 3.90 -13.87 22.71
N LEU A 358 2.70 -13.41 23.10
CA LEU A 358 1.45 -14.14 22.90
C LEU A 358 1.17 -14.41 21.41
N ILE A 359 1.39 -13.43 20.53
CA ILE A 359 1.25 -13.59 19.08
C ILE A 359 2.24 -14.63 18.56
N ARG A 360 3.49 -14.60 19.00
CA ARG A 360 4.51 -15.58 18.58
C ARG A 360 4.14 -17.00 19.02
N GLU A 361 3.67 -17.18 20.25
CA GLU A 361 3.23 -18.47 20.77
C GLU A 361 2.03 -19.01 19.98
N ASP A 362 1.04 -18.16 19.69
CA ASP A 362 -0.17 -18.52 18.97
C ASP A 362 0.10 -18.98 17.53
N VAL A 363 1.03 -18.32 16.83
CA VAL A 363 1.40 -18.67 15.44
C VAL A 363 1.97 -20.07 15.35
N TRP A 364 2.71 -20.52 16.38
CA TRP A 364 3.39 -21.82 16.39
C TRP A 364 2.59 -22.93 17.07
N GLN A 365 1.45 -22.62 17.72
CA GLN A 365 0.56 -23.67 18.21
C GLN A 365 0.03 -24.45 17.00
N THR A 366 0.37 -25.74 16.93
CA THR A 366 -0.14 -26.66 15.92
C THR A 366 -1.64 -26.81 16.08
N ASP A 367 -2.37 -26.62 15.02
CA ASP A 367 -3.82 -26.80 14.97
C ASP A 367 -4.13 -28.30 14.86
N ASP A 368 -4.15 -29.01 15.99
CA ASP A 368 -4.57 -30.42 16.06
C ASP A 368 -6.07 -30.61 15.69
N SER A 369 -6.77 -29.52 15.39
CA SER A 369 -8.23 -29.50 15.13
C SER A 369 -8.63 -29.24 13.68
N ARG A 370 -7.68 -29.12 12.72
CA ARG A 370 -8.09 -28.99 11.31
C ARG A 370 -8.54 -30.32 10.74
N PRO A 371 -9.82 -30.45 10.31
CA PRO A 371 -10.23 -31.59 9.52
C PRO A 371 -9.39 -31.61 8.23
N ALA A 372 -8.85 -32.78 7.88
CA ALA A 372 -8.19 -33.00 6.61
C ALA A 372 -9.11 -32.51 5.47
N LEU A 373 -8.57 -31.73 4.54
CA LEU A 373 -9.29 -31.32 3.34
C LEU A 373 -9.92 -32.56 2.69
N PRO A 374 -11.22 -32.55 2.34
CA PRO A 374 -11.82 -33.66 1.63
C PRO A 374 -11.08 -33.86 0.30
N PRO A 375 -10.76 -35.11 -0.08
CA PRO A 375 -10.08 -35.41 -1.33
C PRO A 375 -11.00 -35.06 -2.50
N GLY A 376 -10.52 -34.16 -3.39
CA GLY A 376 -10.90 -34.03 -4.79
C GLY A 376 -12.37 -33.79 -5.09
N LEU A 377 -12.72 -32.55 -5.45
CA LEU A 377 -13.78 -32.33 -6.43
C LEU A 377 -13.17 -32.53 -7.84
N PRO A 378 -13.83 -33.27 -8.76
CA PRO A 378 -13.32 -33.51 -10.09
C PRO A 378 -13.32 -32.21 -10.92
N GLN A 379 -12.38 -32.18 -11.89
CA GLN A 379 -12.10 -31.12 -12.86
C GLN A 379 -13.33 -30.71 -13.68
#